data_cfd8fdbc9968e2441ecf27ba726c3ed7
#
_entry.id   cfd8fdbc9968e2441ecf27ba726c3ed7
#
_cell.length_a   1.000
_cell.length_b   1.000
_cell.length_c   1.000
_cell.angle_alpha   90.00
_cell.angle_beta   90.00
_cell.angle_gamma   90.00
#
_symmetry.space_group_name_H-M   'P 1'
#
loop_
_entity.id
_entity.type
_entity.pdbx_description
1 polymer ?
#
loop_
_entity_poly.entity_id
_entity_poly.type
_entity_poly.pdbx_seq_one_letter_code
_entity_poly.pdbx_strand_id
1 'polypeptide(L)'
;VAVEHKRQLGGTEVVFRALETGAVDVYPEYTGTLTQEILRKELATRPLAAALADRGLRMTKPLGFDNSYGLAMTEARAAALGIRRISDLAAHPELRLVFSNEVMNRSDGWPGLRAHYGLPQEARGMDHDLAYRALATGGTDVMDVYTTDAEIRAYTLRVLEDDRRFFTRYDAVLLYRADLAMHAPSVVAAMERLEGSIDDETMIGLNARAKMDRVPESEIAIAFLTSHLRAGVGAPRERAFASIARRAGEHTLLVVLSLLAAIALAVPLGIVAARRPRVGRVVIAVSGLLQTIPSLALLVLLIPLLGIGSPPVVAALFLYGLLPIVRNTHAGLAGIPESLEISARALGLPPRARLRLIELPLALPFIVAGIKTSAVIAVGTATIGALVGAGGFGQPILTGIRLDDFGLILQGALPAAAMALGLEALLGAVERRVVPRGLRGPRSSG
;
A
#
# COMPACT_ATOMS: atom_id res chain seq x y z
N VAL A 1 -18.27 -17.64 -14.45
CA VAL A 1 -18.22 -16.60 -13.40
C VAL A 1 -17.18 -15.57 -13.79
N ALA A 2 -17.55 -14.27 -13.75
CA ALA A 2 -16.59 -13.19 -13.91
C ALA A 2 -15.84 -13.01 -12.59
N VAL A 3 -14.50 -12.89 -12.64
CA VAL A 3 -13.64 -12.71 -11.47
C VAL A 3 -12.96 -11.35 -11.56
N GLU A 4 -13.08 -10.54 -10.52
CA GLU A 4 -12.35 -9.30 -10.36
C GLU A 4 -11.18 -9.53 -9.38
N HIS A 5 -9.95 -9.35 -9.86
CA HIS A 5 -8.77 -9.49 -9.03
C HIS A 5 -8.39 -8.15 -8.40
N LYS A 6 -8.66 -7.98 -7.11
CA LYS A 6 -8.25 -6.82 -6.30
C LYS A 6 -6.87 -7.06 -5.73
N ARG A 7 -5.87 -6.37 -6.27
CA ARG A 7 -4.47 -6.52 -5.85
C ARG A 7 -4.11 -5.55 -4.73
N GLN A 8 -3.20 -5.97 -3.84
CA GLN A 8 -2.52 -5.10 -2.87
C GLN A 8 -3.48 -4.38 -1.91
N LEU A 9 -4.42 -5.12 -1.33
CA LEU A 9 -5.44 -4.57 -0.43
C LEU A 9 -4.91 -4.16 0.97
N GLY A 10 -3.61 -4.07 1.17
CA GLY A 10 -3.01 -3.71 2.45
C GLY A 10 -2.70 -4.90 3.35
N GLY A 11 -2.58 -4.66 4.66
CA GLY A 11 -2.25 -5.69 5.63
C GLY A 11 -3.43 -6.61 5.99
N THR A 12 -3.12 -7.67 6.71
CA THR A 12 -4.01 -8.75 7.13
C THR A 12 -5.37 -8.29 7.66
N GLU A 13 -5.41 -7.36 8.62
CA GLU A 13 -6.65 -6.81 9.18
C GLU A 13 -7.56 -6.16 8.14
N VAL A 14 -6.97 -5.47 7.17
CA VAL A 14 -7.71 -4.76 6.11
C VAL A 14 -8.40 -5.75 5.19
N VAL A 15 -7.67 -6.80 4.77
CA VAL A 15 -8.18 -7.82 3.85
C VAL A 15 -9.22 -8.70 4.55
N PHE A 16 -8.98 -9.06 5.82
CA PHE A 16 -9.94 -9.83 6.61
C PHE A 16 -11.28 -9.07 6.77
N ARG A 17 -11.24 -7.80 7.13
CA ARG A 17 -12.45 -6.96 7.19
C ARG A 17 -13.15 -6.80 5.84
N ALA A 18 -12.37 -6.72 4.75
CA ALA A 18 -12.93 -6.66 3.40
C ALA A 18 -13.73 -7.93 3.06
N LEU A 19 -13.27 -9.10 3.53
CA LEU A 19 -13.99 -10.35 3.41
C LEU A 19 -15.27 -10.36 4.26
N GLU A 20 -15.19 -9.95 5.54
CA GLU A 20 -16.35 -9.87 6.43
C GLU A 20 -17.45 -8.95 5.89
N THR A 21 -17.06 -7.81 5.30
CA THR A 21 -18.01 -6.81 4.76
C THR A 21 -18.50 -7.12 3.34
N GLY A 22 -17.98 -8.18 2.70
CA GLY A 22 -18.33 -8.57 1.33
C GLY A 22 -17.72 -7.69 0.24
N ALA A 23 -16.71 -6.90 0.55
CA ALA A 23 -15.91 -6.18 -0.44
C ALA A 23 -14.98 -7.11 -1.24
N VAL A 24 -14.69 -8.29 -0.67
CA VAL A 24 -13.94 -9.40 -1.28
C VAL A 24 -14.69 -10.69 -0.95
N ASP A 25 -14.72 -11.65 -1.86
CA ASP A 25 -15.40 -12.94 -1.66
C ASP A 25 -14.44 -14.05 -1.22
N VAL A 26 -13.15 -13.96 -1.59
CA VAL A 26 -12.10 -14.94 -1.27
C VAL A 26 -10.73 -14.26 -1.30
N TYR A 27 -9.84 -14.68 -0.39
CA TYR A 27 -8.41 -14.33 -0.45
C TYR A 27 -7.55 -15.44 0.18
N PRO A 28 -6.26 -15.56 -0.20
CA PRO A 28 -5.33 -16.47 0.45
C PRO A 28 -4.91 -15.93 1.82
N GLU A 29 -4.96 -16.79 2.85
CA GLU A 29 -4.55 -16.46 4.22
C GLU A 29 -3.76 -17.62 4.80
N TYR A 30 -3.13 -17.40 5.94
CA TYR A 30 -2.36 -18.40 6.67
C TYR A 30 -3.02 -18.76 8.00
N THR A 31 -3.02 -20.04 8.34
CA THR A 31 -3.62 -20.54 9.59
C THR A 31 -2.98 -19.91 10.83
N GLY A 32 -1.67 -19.70 10.81
CA GLY A 32 -0.94 -19.00 11.88
C GLY A 32 -1.42 -17.57 12.09
N THR A 33 -1.63 -16.81 11.00
CA THR A 33 -2.16 -15.44 11.05
C THR A 33 -3.57 -15.42 11.67
N LEU A 34 -4.44 -16.33 11.23
CA LEU A 34 -5.78 -16.45 11.80
C LEU A 34 -5.75 -16.73 13.30
N THR A 35 -4.84 -17.60 13.75
CA THR A 35 -4.81 -18.07 15.15
C THR A 35 -4.02 -17.15 16.08
N GLN A 36 -2.96 -16.51 15.62
CA GLN A 36 -2.07 -15.71 16.47
C GLN A 36 -2.40 -14.22 16.46
N GLU A 37 -3.01 -13.71 15.37
CA GLU A 37 -3.28 -12.29 15.20
C GLU A 37 -4.77 -11.99 15.19
N ILE A 38 -5.52 -12.50 14.19
CA ILE A 38 -6.90 -12.06 13.93
C ILE A 38 -7.87 -12.57 15.00
N LEU A 39 -7.87 -13.87 15.27
CA LEU A 39 -8.86 -14.53 16.12
C LEU A 39 -8.29 -15.00 17.47
N ARG A 40 -7.09 -14.59 17.82
CA ARG A 40 -6.37 -15.04 19.03
C ARG A 40 -7.22 -15.04 20.30
N LYS A 41 -8.00 -13.97 20.51
CA LYS A 41 -8.83 -13.82 21.72
C LYS A 41 -10.00 -14.80 21.73
N GLU A 42 -10.56 -15.12 20.59
CA GLU A 42 -11.74 -15.98 20.44
C GLU A 42 -11.37 -17.46 20.52
N LEU A 43 -10.18 -17.80 20.00
CA LEU A 43 -9.69 -19.18 20.00
C LEU A 43 -9.27 -19.69 21.39
N ALA A 44 -9.20 -18.84 22.39
CA ALA A 44 -9.05 -19.26 23.78
C ALA A 44 -10.21 -20.15 24.26
N THR A 45 -11.39 -20.08 23.62
CA THR A 45 -12.61 -20.78 24.02
C THR A 45 -13.28 -21.58 22.90
N ARG A 46 -12.81 -21.50 21.64
CA ARG A 46 -13.47 -22.07 20.47
C ARG A 46 -12.49 -22.62 19.42
N PRO A 47 -12.86 -23.67 18.66
CA PRO A 47 -12.11 -24.09 17.48
C PRO A 47 -12.15 -23.03 16.37
N LEU A 48 -11.08 -22.93 15.56
CA LEU A 48 -10.96 -21.98 14.46
C LEU A 48 -12.14 -22.03 13.48
N ALA A 49 -12.57 -23.23 13.09
CA ALA A 49 -13.70 -23.39 12.16
C ALA A 49 -15.02 -22.80 12.72
N ALA A 50 -15.26 -22.92 14.03
CA ALA A 50 -16.44 -22.34 14.66
C ALA A 50 -16.36 -20.80 14.73
N ALA A 51 -15.19 -20.24 15.08
CA ALA A 51 -14.98 -18.80 15.11
C ALA A 51 -15.16 -18.15 13.71
N LEU A 52 -14.75 -18.84 12.66
CA LEU A 52 -14.96 -18.40 11.27
C LEU A 52 -16.44 -18.51 10.88
N ALA A 53 -17.10 -19.62 11.23
CA ALA A 53 -18.52 -19.84 10.89
C ALA A 53 -19.44 -18.80 11.53
N ASP A 54 -19.20 -18.37 12.76
CA ASP A 54 -19.96 -17.31 13.44
C ASP A 54 -19.87 -15.95 12.71
N ARG A 55 -18.84 -15.76 11.90
CA ARG A 55 -18.61 -14.58 11.05
C ARG A 55 -19.09 -14.75 9.61
N GLY A 56 -19.74 -15.88 9.32
CA GLY A 56 -20.16 -16.22 7.95
C GLY A 56 -18.98 -16.53 7.01
N LEU A 57 -17.87 -17.00 7.57
CA LEU A 57 -16.65 -17.33 6.82
C LEU A 57 -16.36 -18.84 6.84
N ARG A 58 -15.64 -19.30 5.82
CA ARG A 58 -15.11 -20.66 5.70
C ARG A 58 -13.70 -20.60 5.12
N MET A 59 -12.94 -21.68 5.33
CA MET A 59 -11.64 -21.85 4.70
C MET A 59 -11.54 -23.23 4.04
N THR A 60 -10.68 -23.35 3.05
CA THR A 60 -10.27 -24.64 2.46
C THR A 60 -9.40 -25.43 3.45
N LYS A 61 -9.11 -26.66 3.14
CA LYS A 61 -7.96 -27.34 3.74
C LYS A 61 -6.67 -26.66 3.26
N PRO A 62 -5.53 -26.93 3.94
CA PRO A 62 -4.24 -26.40 3.49
C PRO A 62 -3.96 -26.68 2.01
N LEU A 63 -3.39 -25.69 1.34
CA LEU A 63 -2.95 -25.81 -0.07
C LEU A 63 -1.77 -26.77 -0.22
N GLY A 64 -1.01 -26.98 0.86
CA GLY A 64 0.07 -27.95 0.94
C GLY A 64 1.42 -27.36 1.37
N PHE A 65 1.58 -26.04 1.35
CA PHE A 65 2.80 -25.37 1.81
C PHE A 65 2.58 -24.60 3.11
N ASP A 66 3.68 -24.46 3.85
CA ASP A 66 3.76 -23.72 5.11
C ASP A 66 4.71 -22.51 4.92
N ASN A 67 4.20 -21.31 5.16
CA ASN A 67 4.98 -20.07 5.08
C ASN A 67 5.31 -19.55 6.50
N SER A 68 5.94 -20.40 7.28
CA SER A 68 6.38 -20.10 8.64
C SER A 68 7.68 -19.33 8.68
N TYR A 69 8.01 -18.80 9.86
CA TYR A 69 9.37 -18.34 10.13
C TYR A 69 10.29 -19.55 10.31
N GLY A 70 11.53 -19.37 9.90
CA GLY A 70 12.62 -20.31 10.12
C GLY A 70 13.94 -19.57 10.32
N LEU A 71 14.99 -20.30 10.69
CA LEU A 71 16.35 -19.80 10.68
C LEU A 71 17.13 -20.43 9.55
N ALA A 72 17.96 -19.66 8.84
CA ALA A 72 18.77 -20.16 7.76
C ALA A 72 20.23 -19.73 7.88
N MET A 73 21.08 -20.58 7.32
CA MET A 73 22.52 -20.38 7.11
C MET A 73 22.86 -20.72 5.66
N THR A 74 24.01 -20.26 5.16
CA THR A 74 24.52 -20.84 3.90
C THR A 74 24.81 -22.32 4.09
N GLU A 75 24.47 -23.14 3.08
CA GLU A 75 24.70 -24.60 3.12
C GLU A 75 26.18 -24.94 3.44
N ALA A 76 27.11 -24.20 2.83
CA ALA A 76 28.53 -24.39 3.06
C ALA A 76 28.94 -24.16 4.54
N ARG A 77 28.41 -23.10 5.18
CA ARG A 77 28.73 -22.77 6.58
C ARG A 77 28.09 -23.77 7.53
N ALA A 78 26.81 -24.12 7.29
CA ALA A 78 26.09 -25.12 8.08
C ALA A 78 26.77 -26.51 8.02
N ALA A 79 27.19 -26.93 6.82
CA ALA A 79 27.91 -28.20 6.64
C ALA A 79 29.27 -28.20 7.34
N ALA A 80 30.05 -27.10 7.23
CA ALA A 80 31.37 -26.98 7.86
C ALA A 80 31.30 -27.07 9.39
N LEU A 81 30.20 -26.57 9.99
CA LEU A 81 29.98 -26.59 11.46
C LEU A 81 29.14 -27.80 11.92
N GLY A 82 28.61 -28.60 11.00
CA GLY A 82 27.72 -29.72 11.32
C GLY A 82 26.35 -29.31 11.84
N ILE A 83 25.95 -28.05 11.62
CA ILE A 83 24.67 -27.50 12.11
C ILE A 83 23.55 -27.94 11.17
N ARG A 84 22.48 -28.53 11.76
CA ARG A 84 21.27 -28.93 11.08
C ARG A 84 19.98 -28.41 11.75
N ARG A 85 20.04 -28.21 13.06
CA ARG A 85 18.90 -27.85 13.91
C ARG A 85 19.13 -26.51 14.57
N ILE A 86 18.06 -25.87 14.98
CA ILE A 86 18.15 -24.62 15.74
C ILE A 86 18.88 -24.87 17.08
N SER A 87 18.64 -26.01 17.72
CA SER A 87 19.34 -26.38 18.96
C SER A 87 20.86 -26.48 18.82
N ASP A 88 21.39 -26.81 17.62
CA ASP A 88 22.82 -26.92 17.39
C ASP A 88 23.53 -25.57 17.55
N LEU A 89 22.82 -24.45 17.31
CA LEU A 89 23.36 -23.09 17.45
C LEU A 89 23.86 -22.79 18.87
N ALA A 90 23.30 -23.43 19.89
CA ALA A 90 23.71 -23.20 21.28
C ALA A 90 25.16 -23.58 21.55
N ALA A 91 25.75 -24.48 20.76
CA ALA A 91 27.15 -24.88 20.86
C ALA A 91 28.13 -23.91 20.15
N HIS A 92 27.60 -22.90 19.44
CA HIS A 92 28.36 -22.00 18.60
C HIS A 92 28.12 -20.51 18.98
N PRO A 93 28.57 -20.05 20.18
CA PRO A 93 28.32 -18.70 20.67
C PRO A 93 28.97 -17.61 19.80
N GLU A 94 29.96 -17.96 18.97
CA GLU A 94 30.69 -17.06 18.06
C GLU A 94 29.86 -16.65 16.82
N LEU A 95 28.76 -17.35 16.51
CA LEU A 95 27.96 -17.05 15.34
C LEU A 95 27.24 -15.70 15.45
N ARG A 96 27.29 -14.97 14.35
CA ARG A 96 26.63 -13.66 14.22
C ARG A 96 25.21 -13.88 13.71
N LEU A 97 24.23 -13.45 14.47
CA LEU A 97 22.82 -13.56 14.16
C LEU A 97 22.28 -12.19 13.74
N VAL A 98 21.56 -12.16 12.63
CA VAL A 98 20.83 -10.98 12.15
C VAL A 98 19.41 -11.40 11.86
N PHE A 99 18.44 -10.65 12.36
CA PHE A 99 17.02 -10.92 12.13
C PHE A 99 16.31 -9.67 11.61
N SER A 100 15.21 -9.90 10.90
CA SER A 100 14.33 -8.82 10.49
C SER A 100 13.85 -8.01 11.69
N ASN A 101 13.64 -6.69 11.47
CA ASN A 101 13.22 -5.80 12.56
C ASN A 101 11.88 -6.25 13.19
N GLU A 102 11.05 -6.96 12.43
CA GLU A 102 9.79 -7.53 12.91
C GLU A 102 10.05 -8.64 13.93
N VAL A 103 10.91 -9.60 13.60
CA VAL A 103 11.25 -10.75 14.47
C VAL A 103 11.97 -10.31 15.72
N MET A 104 12.77 -9.23 15.67
CA MET A 104 13.52 -8.73 16.82
C MET A 104 12.65 -8.27 17.99
N ASN A 105 11.44 -7.76 17.72
CA ASN A 105 10.62 -7.08 18.72
C ASN A 105 9.34 -7.88 19.14
N ARG A 106 9.05 -8.98 18.47
CA ARG A 106 7.87 -9.81 18.75
C ARG A 106 8.14 -10.83 19.86
N SER A 107 7.15 -11.14 20.66
CA SER A 107 7.25 -12.19 21.70
C SER A 107 7.41 -13.60 21.11
N ASP A 108 6.85 -13.84 19.93
CA ASP A 108 6.99 -15.04 19.11
C ASP A 108 8.20 -14.98 18.14
N GLY A 109 9.04 -13.96 18.28
CA GLY A 109 10.28 -13.74 17.54
C GLY A 109 11.54 -14.05 18.39
N TRP A 110 12.59 -13.24 18.19
CA TRP A 110 13.91 -13.49 18.79
C TRP A 110 13.91 -13.64 20.32
N PRO A 111 13.25 -12.78 21.12
CA PRO A 111 13.27 -12.95 22.58
C PRO A 111 12.70 -14.29 23.03
N GLY A 112 11.61 -14.74 22.43
CA GLY A 112 10.99 -16.04 22.73
C GLY A 112 11.86 -17.21 22.24
N LEU A 113 12.37 -17.13 21.01
CA LEU A 113 13.23 -18.15 20.41
C LEU A 113 14.51 -18.35 21.21
N ARG A 114 15.18 -17.24 21.60
CA ARG A 114 16.38 -17.25 22.42
C ARG A 114 16.15 -17.98 23.76
N ALA A 115 15.06 -17.64 24.42
CA ALA A 115 14.70 -18.27 25.70
C ALA A 115 14.35 -19.75 25.53
N HIS A 116 13.58 -20.10 24.49
CA HIS A 116 13.11 -21.47 24.24
C HIS A 116 14.25 -22.44 23.91
N TYR A 117 15.23 -21.97 23.13
CA TYR A 117 16.40 -22.76 22.72
C TYR A 117 17.63 -22.57 23.62
N GLY A 118 17.60 -21.58 24.52
CA GLY A 118 18.75 -21.28 25.39
C GLY A 118 19.96 -20.75 24.60
N LEU A 119 19.71 -19.94 23.55
CA LEU A 119 20.75 -19.44 22.66
C LEU A 119 21.61 -18.37 23.36
N PRO A 120 22.96 -18.53 23.39
CA PRO A 120 23.86 -17.59 24.06
C PRO A 120 24.09 -16.32 23.25
N GLN A 121 23.85 -16.35 21.94
CA GLN A 121 24.17 -15.25 21.01
C GLN A 121 23.30 -14.01 21.26
N GLU A 122 23.85 -12.86 20.85
CA GLU A 122 23.08 -11.64 20.63
C GLU A 122 22.74 -11.50 19.15
N ALA A 123 21.50 -11.09 18.84
CA ALA A 123 21.09 -10.81 17.47
C ALA A 123 21.00 -9.31 17.22
N ARG A 124 21.17 -8.91 15.96
CA ARG A 124 20.99 -7.53 15.49
C ARG A 124 19.79 -7.45 14.55
N GLY A 125 19.03 -6.34 14.64
CA GLY A 125 17.96 -6.05 13.71
C GLY A 125 18.50 -5.51 12.38
N MET A 126 17.93 -5.99 11.27
CA MET A 126 18.24 -5.52 9.92
C MET A 126 16.98 -5.60 9.06
N ASP A 127 16.96 -4.90 7.93
CA ASP A 127 15.96 -5.11 6.90
C ASP A 127 16.10 -6.54 6.32
N HIS A 128 14.97 -7.21 6.06
CA HIS A 128 14.94 -8.61 5.66
C HIS A 128 15.72 -8.87 4.36
N ASP A 129 15.50 -8.04 3.32
CA ASP A 129 16.19 -8.21 2.02
C ASP A 129 17.69 -7.88 2.13
N LEU A 130 18.09 -6.96 3.04
CA LEU A 130 19.48 -6.68 3.31
C LEU A 130 20.17 -7.81 4.09
N ALA A 131 19.44 -8.51 4.95
CA ALA A 131 19.97 -9.65 5.71
C ALA A 131 20.41 -10.79 4.78
N TYR A 132 19.66 -11.08 3.70
CA TYR A 132 20.09 -12.04 2.67
C TYR A 132 21.44 -11.68 2.04
N ARG A 133 21.64 -10.40 1.71
CA ARG A 133 22.91 -9.92 1.15
C ARG A 133 24.04 -10.04 2.15
N ALA A 134 23.77 -9.71 3.42
CA ALA A 134 24.75 -9.86 4.49
C ALA A 134 25.14 -11.34 4.69
N LEU A 135 24.18 -12.27 4.64
CA LEU A 135 24.43 -13.70 4.72
C LEU A 135 25.28 -14.21 3.54
N ALA A 136 24.91 -13.82 2.32
CA ALA A 136 25.63 -14.23 1.11
C ALA A 136 27.07 -13.72 1.05
N THR A 137 27.35 -12.54 1.63
CA THR A 137 28.70 -11.94 1.68
C THR A 137 29.50 -12.31 2.93
N GLY A 138 28.96 -13.14 3.82
CA GLY A 138 29.60 -13.52 5.07
C GLY A 138 29.58 -12.42 6.13
N GLY A 139 28.74 -11.42 6.00
CA GLY A 139 28.51 -10.37 7.00
C GLY A 139 27.74 -10.86 8.24
N THR A 140 26.96 -11.91 8.10
CA THR A 140 26.28 -12.65 9.17
C THR A 140 26.37 -14.16 8.92
N ASP A 141 26.09 -14.98 9.92
CA ASP A 141 26.15 -16.44 9.82
C ASP A 141 24.74 -17.08 9.83
N VAL A 142 23.77 -16.44 10.52
CA VAL A 142 22.38 -16.91 10.64
C VAL A 142 21.44 -15.73 10.45
N MET A 143 20.30 -15.98 9.78
CA MET A 143 19.19 -15.02 9.66
C MET A 143 17.83 -15.71 9.78
N ASP A 144 16.78 -14.92 10.01
CA ASP A 144 15.41 -15.38 9.85
C ASP A 144 15.01 -15.43 8.37
N VAL A 145 14.21 -16.40 8.02
CA VAL A 145 13.64 -16.57 6.67
C VAL A 145 12.17 -16.91 6.79
N TYR A 146 11.40 -16.62 5.73
CA TYR A 146 10.15 -17.33 5.51
C TYR A 146 10.45 -18.62 4.76
N THR A 147 9.84 -19.73 5.18
CA THR A 147 10.15 -21.08 4.64
C THR A 147 9.87 -21.24 3.15
N THR A 148 9.18 -20.28 2.53
CA THR A 148 8.92 -20.23 1.07
C THR A 148 9.70 -19.15 0.32
N ASP A 149 10.69 -18.52 0.95
CA ASP A 149 11.48 -17.46 0.30
C ASP A 149 12.29 -17.98 -0.88
N ALA A 150 12.26 -17.24 -1.98
CA ALA A 150 12.99 -17.56 -3.21
C ALA A 150 14.52 -17.59 -3.00
N GLU A 151 15.01 -16.79 -2.07
CA GLU A 151 16.39 -16.61 -1.68
C GLU A 151 16.99 -17.90 -1.10
N ILE A 152 16.18 -18.77 -0.50
CA ILE A 152 16.62 -20.08 0.00
C ILE A 152 17.30 -20.86 -1.14
N ARG A 153 16.67 -20.88 -2.31
CA ARG A 153 17.22 -21.53 -3.48
C ARG A 153 18.35 -20.71 -4.12
N ALA A 154 18.17 -19.39 -4.25
CA ALA A 154 19.12 -18.51 -4.94
C ALA A 154 20.48 -18.46 -4.25
N TYR A 155 20.52 -18.44 -2.93
CA TYR A 155 21.75 -18.38 -2.14
C TYR A 155 22.17 -19.74 -1.58
N THR A 156 21.52 -20.84 -2.00
CA THR A 156 21.80 -22.20 -1.52
C THR A 156 21.84 -22.24 0.01
N LEU A 157 20.72 -21.86 0.63
CA LEU A 157 20.59 -21.80 2.07
C LEU A 157 20.08 -23.13 2.63
N ARG A 158 20.53 -23.44 3.83
CA ARG A 158 19.96 -24.48 4.69
C ARG A 158 19.02 -23.81 5.68
N VAL A 159 17.73 -24.14 5.60
CA VAL A 159 16.79 -23.85 6.67
C VAL A 159 17.03 -24.86 7.79
N LEU A 160 17.20 -24.34 9.02
CA LEU A 160 17.46 -25.17 10.19
C LEU A 160 16.17 -25.81 10.68
N GLU A 161 16.23 -27.09 11.05
CA GLU A 161 15.11 -27.81 11.64
C GLU A 161 14.72 -27.18 13.00
N ASP A 162 13.44 -26.83 13.15
CA ASP A 162 12.85 -26.39 14.42
C ASP A 162 12.55 -27.61 15.30
N ASP A 163 13.59 -28.23 15.86
CA ASP A 163 13.54 -29.51 16.59
C ASP A 163 12.80 -29.44 17.93
N ARG A 164 12.54 -28.23 18.46
CA ARG A 164 11.74 -28.00 19.66
C ARG A 164 10.39 -27.36 19.38
N ARG A 165 9.98 -27.22 18.11
CA ARG A 165 8.66 -26.73 17.68
C ARG A 165 8.30 -25.37 18.27
N PHE A 166 9.18 -24.41 18.15
CA PHE A 166 8.95 -23.05 18.58
C PHE A 166 8.02 -22.29 17.61
N PHE A 167 8.29 -22.42 16.31
CA PHE A 167 7.51 -21.73 15.31
C PHE A 167 6.15 -22.40 15.09
N THR A 168 5.10 -21.57 15.09
CA THR A 168 3.75 -22.01 14.73
C THR A 168 3.69 -22.24 13.22
N ARG A 169 2.96 -23.25 12.78
CA ARG A 169 2.73 -23.46 11.35
C ARG A 169 1.79 -22.40 10.77
N TYR A 170 2.15 -21.93 9.60
CA TYR A 170 1.39 -20.98 8.81
C TYR A 170 0.96 -21.64 7.49
N ASP A 171 0.15 -22.70 7.60
CA ASP A 171 -0.38 -23.41 6.44
C ASP A 171 -1.22 -22.45 5.58
N ALA A 172 -0.94 -22.37 4.28
CA ALA A 172 -1.69 -21.55 3.35
C ALA A 172 -3.08 -22.13 3.09
N VAL A 173 -4.10 -21.29 3.19
CA VAL A 173 -5.51 -21.64 2.94
C VAL A 173 -6.18 -20.57 2.09
N LEU A 174 -7.31 -20.89 1.46
CA LEU A 174 -8.20 -19.91 0.88
C LEU A 174 -9.35 -19.64 1.85
N LEU A 175 -9.39 -18.42 2.37
CA LEU A 175 -10.45 -17.95 3.25
C LEU A 175 -11.54 -17.30 2.39
N TYR A 176 -12.81 -17.69 2.58
CA TYR A 176 -13.91 -17.25 1.73
C TYR A 176 -15.23 -17.09 2.50
N ARG A 177 -16.13 -16.31 1.95
CA ARG A 177 -17.47 -16.12 2.50
C ARG A 177 -18.29 -17.38 2.39
N ALA A 178 -19.00 -17.76 3.45
CA ALA A 178 -19.79 -18.99 3.46
C ALA A 178 -20.91 -19.00 2.42
N ASP A 179 -21.48 -17.82 2.08
CA ASP A 179 -22.52 -17.68 1.07
C ASP A 179 -22.03 -17.91 -0.38
N LEU A 180 -20.71 -17.83 -0.62
CA LEU A 180 -20.10 -18.16 -1.92
C LEU A 180 -20.40 -19.60 -2.33
N ALA A 181 -20.49 -20.53 -1.37
CA ALA A 181 -20.84 -21.90 -1.64
C ALA A 181 -22.27 -22.08 -2.19
N MET A 182 -23.19 -21.15 -1.89
CA MET A 182 -24.55 -21.15 -2.41
C MET A 182 -24.66 -20.43 -3.75
N HIS A 183 -24.00 -19.29 -3.90
CA HIS A 183 -24.11 -18.45 -5.10
C HIS A 183 -23.17 -18.88 -6.23
N ALA A 184 -22.02 -19.47 -5.91
CA ALA A 184 -21.02 -19.89 -6.88
C ALA A 184 -20.31 -21.20 -6.48
N PRO A 185 -21.03 -22.33 -6.36
CA PRO A 185 -20.46 -23.61 -5.90
C PRO A 185 -19.31 -24.10 -6.78
N SER A 186 -19.32 -23.78 -8.07
CA SER A 186 -18.22 -24.12 -8.98
C SER A 186 -16.90 -23.40 -8.67
N VAL A 187 -16.97 -22.21 -8.06
CA VAL A 187 -15.78 -21.50 -7.61
C VAL A 187 -15.19 -22.20 -6.39
N VAL A 188 -16.03 -22.58 -5.43
CA VAL A 188 -15.57 -23.32 -4.25
C VAL A 188 -14.95 -24.66 -4.66
N ALA A 189 -15.59 -25.41 -5.55
CA ALA A 189 -15.03 -26.66 -6.07
C ALA A 189 -13.70 -26.46 -6.82
N ALA A 190 -13.52 -25.33 -7.49
CA ALA A 190 -12.24 -25.00 -8.13
C ALA A 190 -11.15 -24.68 -7.10
N MET A 191 -11.48 -24.00 -6.01
CA MET A 191 -10.56 -23.72 -4.90
C MET A 191 -10.14 -25.00 -4.17
N GLU A 192 -11.08 -25.91 -3.92
CA GLU A 192 -10.81 -27.21 -3.27
C GLU A 192 -9.84 -28.11 -4.08
N ARG A 193 -9.76 -27.92 -5.40
CA ARG A 193 -8.77 -28.62 -6.23
C ARG A 193 -7.33 -28.19 -5.96
N LEU A 194 -7.13 -27.06 -5.32
CA LEU A 194 -5.81 -26.59 -4.91
C LEU A 194 -5.34 -27.19 -3.58
N GLU A 195 -6.24 -27.82 -2.80
CA GLU A 195 -5.89 -28.45 -1.53
C GLU A 195 -4.80 -29.51 -1.72
N GLY A 196 -3.69 -29.37 -0.96
CA GLY A 196 -2.55 -30.29 -1.02
C GLY A 196 -1.79 -30.31 -2.35
N SER A 197 -2.04 -29.38 -3.28
CA SER A 197 -1.45 -29.41 -4.62
C SER A 197 -0.13 -28.63 -4.74
N ILE A 198 0.23 -27.84 -3.74
CA ILE A 198 1.44 -26.99 -3.74
C ILE A 198 2.22 -27.30 -2.48
N ASP A 199 3.31 -28.05 -2.59
CA ASP A 199 4.24 -28.24 -1.46
C ASP A 199 5.24 -27.09 -1.33
N ASP A 200 6.03 -27.09 -0.23
CA ASP A 200 7.00 -26.03 0.06
C ASP A 200 8.03 -25.86 -1.09
N GLU A 201 8.54 -26.95 -1.63
CA GLU A 201 9.54 -26.93 -2.72
C GLU A 201 8.94 -26.31 -4.00
N THR A 202 7.71 -26.69 -4.33
CA THR A 202 6.96 -26.10 -5.45
C THR A 202 6.77 -24.61 -5.24
N MET A 203 6.36 -24.18 -4.04
CA MET A 203 6.12 -22.75 -3.76
C MET A 203 7.41 -21.93 -3.81
N ILE A 204 8.52 -22.44 -3.26
CA ILE A 204 9.86 -21.82 -3.40
C ILE A 204 10.21 -21.67 -4.88
N GLY A 205 9.97 -22.70 -5.69
CA GLY A 205 10.23 -22.66 -7.13
C GLY A 205 9.38 -21.62 -7.88
N LEU A 206 8.10 -21.50 -7.53
CA LEU A 206 7.19 -20.50 -8.11
C LEU A 206 7.63 -19.07 -7.72
N ASN A 207 8.00 -18.86 -6.44
CA ASN A 207 8.51 -17.58 -5.95
C ASN A 207 9.85 -17.21 -6.60
N ALA A 208 10.75 -18.18 -6.80
CA ALA A 208 12.01 -17.97 -7.49
C ALA A 208 11.81 -17.51 -8.94
N ARG A 209 10.87 -18.09 -9.65
CA ARG A 209 10.52 -17.64 -11.01
C ARG A 209 10.02 -16.20 -11.03
N ALA A 210 9.21 -15.80 -10.03
CA ALA A 210 8.71 -14.43 -9.95
C ALA A 210 9.84 -13.45 -9.60
N LYS A 211 10.61 -13.73 -8.54
CA LYS A 211 11.57 -12.78 -7.96
C LYS A 211 12.92 -12.80 -8.70
N MET A 212 13.43 -13.97 -9.07
CA MET A 212 14.74 -14.12 -9.71
C MET A 212 14.67 -14.06 -11.23
N ASP A 213 13.74 -14.82 -11.84
CA ASP A 213 13.60 -14.88 -13.30
C ASP A 213 12.72 -13.74 -13.84
N ARG A 214 12.08 -12.97 -12.97
CA ARG A 214 11.19 -11.85 -13.30
C ARG A 214 10.03 -12.24 -14.23
N VAL A 215 9.58 -13.49 -14.12
CA VAL A 215 8.41 -13.97 -14.84
C VAL A 215 7.15 -13.40 -14.17
N PRO A 216 6.20 -12.84 -14.92
CA PRO A 216 4.96 -12.32 -14.34
C PRO A 216 4.21 -13.40 -13.54
N GLU A 217 3.75 -13.04 -12.32
CA GLU A 217 3.01 -13.96 -11.41
C GLU A 217 1.84 -14.66 -12.12
N SER A 218 1.14 -13.94 -13.00
CA SER A 218 0.03 -14.49 -13.78
C SER A 218 0.47 -15.59 -14.76
N GLU A 219 1.66 -15.47 -15.37
CA GLU A 219 2.19 -16.50 -16.28
C GLU A 219 2.65 -17.73 -15.50
N ILE A 220 3.23 -17.53 -14.32
CA ILE A 220 3.62 -18.60 -13.40
C ILE A 220 2.38 -19.37 -12.93
N ALA A 221 1.34 -18.66 -12.49
CA ALA A 221 0.09 -19.27 -12.05
C ALA A 221 -0.60 -20.06 -13.16
N ILE A 222 -0.65 -19.53 -14.39
CA ILE A 222 -1.21 -20.21 -15.56
C ILE A 222 -0.43 -21.48 -15.87
N ALA A 223 0.90 -21.40 -15.89
CA ALA A 223 1.76 -22.55 -16.16
C ALA A 223 1.52 -23.64 -15.10
N PHE A 224 1.46 -23.28 -13.82
CA PHE A 224 1.16 -24.20 -12.72
C PHE A 224 -0.23 -24.84 -12.87
N LEU A 225 -1.29 -24.03 -13.04
CA LEU A 225 -2.66 -24.53 -13.19
C LEU A 225 -2.84 -25.44 -14.41
N THR A 226 -2.15 -25.13 -15.51
CA THR A 226 -2.20 -25.93 -16.72
C THR A 226 -1.50 -27.28 -16.56
N SER A 227 -0.30 -27.28 -15.96
CA SER A 227 0.52 -28.50 -15.81
C SER A 227 0.01 -29.42 -14.69
N HIS A 228 -0.37 -28.87 -13.52
CA HIS A 228 -0.72 -29.67 -12.36
C HIS A 228 -2.22 -29.96 -12.26
N LEU A 229 -3.08 -29.00 -12.61
CA LEU A 229 -4.52 -29.17 -12.49
C LEU A 229 -5.24 -29.42 -13.81
N ARG A 230 -4.49 -29.49 -14.93
CA ARG A 230 -5.02 -29.63 -16.30
C ARG A 230 -6.17 -28.65 -16.57
N ALA A 231 -6.13 -27.48 -15.92
CA ALA A 231 -7.13 -26.45 -16.11
C ALA A 231 -6.85 -25.71 -17.42
N GLY A 232 -7.83 -25.67 -18.31
CA GLY A 232 -7.78 -24.81 -19.49
C GLY A 232 -7.90 -23.35 -19.06
N VAL A 233 -6.79 -22.71 -18.75
CA VAL A 233 -6.76 -21.30 -18.31
C VAL A 233 -6.54 -20.43 -19.53
N GLY A 234 -7.58 -19.74 -19.97
CA GLY A 234 -7.46 -18.63 -20.90
C GLY A 234 -6.83 -17.45 -20.16
N ALA A 235 -5.56 -17.15 -20.42
CA ALA A 235 -4.96 -15.94 -19.91
C ALA A 235 -5.60 -14.73 -20.59
N PRO A 236 -6.20 -13.80 -19.85
CA PRO A 236 -6.40 -12.48 -20.39
C PRO A 236 -5.01 -11.83 -20.49
N ARG A 237 -4.41 -11.92 -21.67
CA ARG A 237 -3.23 -11.11 -22.00
C ARG A 237 -3.69 -9.66 -22.07
N GLU A 238 -3.73 -9.00 -20.92
CA GLU A 238 -3.94 -7.56 -20.93
C GLU A 238 -2.77 -6.94 -21.70
N ARG A 239 -3.06 -6.33 -22.85
CA ARG A 239 -2.02 -5.67 -23.64
C ARG A 239 -1.37 -4.61 -22.75
N ALA A 240 -0.05 -4.50 -22.73
CA ALA A 240 0.69 -3.57 -21.89
C ALA A 240 0.13 -2.13 -21.97
N PHE A 241 -0.27 -1.71 -23.17
CA PHE A 241 -0.91 -0.40 -23.38
C PHE A 241 -2.28 -0.29 -22.67
N ALA A 242 -3.09 -1.34 -22.70
CA ALA A 242 -4.41 -1.32 -22.03
C ALA A 242 -4.26 -1.23 -20.51
N SER A 243 -3.26 -1.89 -19.93
CA SER A 243 -2.97 -1.81 -18.50
C SER A 243 -2.50 -0.42 -18.07
N ILE A 244 -1.64 0.22 -18.88
CA ILE A 244 -1.18 1.59 -18.62
C ILE A 244 -2.36 2.57 -18.74
N ALA A 245 -3.19 2.45 -19.78
CA ALA A 245 -4.36 3.31 -19.99
C ALA A 245 -5.37 3.19 -18.84
N ARG A 246 -5.63 1.96 -18.38
CA ARG A 246 -6.51 1.71 -17.23
C ARG A 246 -5.96 2.37 -15.96
N ARG A 247 -4.68 2.14 -15.63
CA ARG A 247 -4.01 2.75 -14.47
C ARG A 247 -4.00 4.28 -14.55
N ALA A 248 -3.80 4.84 -15.74
CA ALA A 248 -3.90 6.28 -15.96
C ALA A 248 -5.30 6.80 -15.67
N GLY A 249 -6.35 6.09 -16.13
CA GLY A 249 -7.73 6.43 -15.85
C GLY A 249 -8.06 6.38 -14.36
N GLU A 250 -7.67 5.30 -13.66
CA GLU A 250 -7.84 5.15 -12.21
C GLU A 250 -7.15 6.28 -11.46
N HIS A 251 -5.89 6.55 -11.77
CA HIS A 251 -5.11 7.60 -11.12
C HIS A 251 -5.68 8.98 -11.35
N THR A 252 -6.07 9.28 -12.60
CA THR A 252 -6.71 10.55 -12.97
C THR A 252 -8.02 10.74 -12.22
N LEU A 253 -8.83 9.69 -12.11
CA LEU A 253 -10.12 9.76 -11.41
C LEU A 253 -9.93 10.12 -9.91
N LEU A 254 -8.99 9.47 -9.22
CA LEU A 254 -8.66 9.78 -7.83
C LEU A 254 -8.25 11.24 -7.65
N VAL A 255 -7.34 11.73 -8.52
CA VAL A 255 -6.83 13.11 -8.46
C VAL A 255 -7.93 14.12 -8.78
N VAL A 256 -8.70 13.90 -9.84
CA VAL A 256 -9.74 14.87 -10.28
C VAL A 256 -10.86 14.97 -9.25
N LEU A 257 -11.37 13.84 -8.74
CA LEU A 257 -12.45 13.85 -7.74
C LEU A 257 -12.02 14.56 -6.46
N SER A 258 -10.82 14.23 -5.95
CA SER A 258 -10.30 14.85 -4.74
C SER A 258 -10.02 16.36 -4.92
N LEU A 259 -9.46 16.74 -6.07
CA LEU A 259 -9.14 18.14 -6.37
C LEU A 259 -10.40 18.99 -6.54
N LEU A 260 -11.41 18.48 -7.24
CA LEU A 260 -12.69 19.20 -7.40
C LEU A 260 -13.38 19.39 -6.04
N ALA A 261 -13.41 18.37 -5.20
CA ALA A 261 -13.95 18.47 -3.85
C ALA A 261 -13.16 19.49 -3.00
N ALA A 262 -11.81 19.46 -3.10
CA ALA A 262 -10.94 20.40 -2.40
C ALA A 262 -11.18 21.85 -2.86
N ILE A 263 -11.30 22.10 -4.16
CA ILE A 263 -11.59 23.43 -4.70
C ILE A 263 -12.95 23.93 -4.19
N ALA A 264 -13.97 23.08 -4.27
CA ALA A 264 -15.34 23.42 -3.88
C ALA A 264 -15.46 23.85 -2.41
N LEU A 265 -14.64 23.27 -1.51
CA LEU A 265 -14.62 23.63 -0.09
C LEU A 265 -13.57 24.71 0.24
N ALA A 266 -12.34 24.55 -0.27
CA ALA A 266 -11.21 25.38 0.15
C ALA A 266 -11.28 26.80 -0.37
N VAL A 267 -11.80 27.05 -1.59
CA VAL A 267 -11.96 28.43 -2.09
C VAL A 267 -12.96 29.23 -1.24
N PRO A 268 -14.19 28.73 -0.94
CA PRO A 268 -15.08 29.43 0.00
C PRO A 268 -14.48 29.62 1.39
N LEU A 269 -13.79 28.60 1.94
CA LEU A 269 -13.11 28.72 3.22
C LEU A 269 -12.01 29.79 3.20
N GLY A 270 -11.23 29.87 2.13
CA GLY A 270 -10.22 30.93 1.94
C GLY A 270 -10.82 32.31 1.88
N ILE A 271 -11.98 32.48 1.20
CA ILE A 271 -12.74 33.76 1.17
C ILE A 271 -13.22 34.13 2.57
N VAL A 272 -13.80 33.20 3.31
CA VAL A 272 -14.25 33.41 4.71
C VAL A 272 -13.06 33.76 5.60
N ALA A 273 -11.94 33.03 5.44
CA ALA A 273 -10.71 33.27 6.17
C ALA A 273 -10.15 34.67 5.98
N ALA A 274 -10.17 35.19 4.74
CA ALA A 274 -9.72 36.56 4.44
C ALA A 274 -10.64 37.62 5.04
N ARG A 275 -11.95 37.36 5.10
CA ARG A 275 -12.95 38.33 5.61
C ARG A 275 -13.13 38.30 7.12
N ARG A 276 -12.79 37.23 7.79
CA ARG A 276 -12.95 37.04 9.23
C ARG A 276 -11.63 36.54 9.86
N PRO A 277 -10.76 37.46 10.33
CA PRO A 277 -9.41 37.09 10.78
C PRO A 277 -9.37 36.03 11.91
N ARG A 278 -10.37 36.03 12.80
CA ARG A 278 -10.44 34.97 13.85
C ARG A 278 -10.75 33.59 13.25
N VAL A 279 -11.70 33.52 12.32
CA VAL A 279 -12.05 32.27 11.61
C VAL A 279 -10.91 31.86 10.73
N GLY A 280 -10.26 32.81 10.05
CA GLY A 280 -9.11 32.54 9.16
C GLY A 280 -7.96 31.85 9.89
N ARG A 281 -7.61 32.30 11.07
CA ARG A 281 -6.58 31.65 11.91
C ARG A 281 -6.92 30.19 12.20
N VAL A 282 -8.17 29.91 12.58
CA VAL A 282 -8.61 28.54 12.86
C VAL A 282 -8.62 27.68 11.60
N VAL A 283 -9.18 28.18 10.50
CA VAL A 283 -9.25 27.44 9.23
C VAL A 283 -7.85 27.07 8.71
N ILE A 284 -6.92 28.04 8.72
CA ILE A 284 -5.53 27.79 8.28
C ILE A 284 -4.82 26.84 9.23
N ALA A 285 -5.00 26.99 10.55
CA ALA A 285 -4.40 26.12 11.54
C ALA A 285 -4.91 24.68 11.43
N VAL A 286 -6.22 24.47 11.30
CA VAL A 286 -6.83 23.14 11.13
C VAL A 286 -6.36 22.50 9.81
N SER A 287 -6.41 23.25 8.70
CA SER A 287 -5.92 22.73 7.41
C SER A 287 -4.42 22.39 7.45
N GLY A 288 -3.63 23.19 8.20
CA GLY A 288 -2.21 22.93 8.42
C GLY A 288 -1.98 21.68 9.26
N LEU A 289 -2.74 21.49 10.34
CA LEU A 289 -2.66 20.30 11.18
C LEU A 289 -2.94 19.02 10.39
N LEU A 290 -3.94 19.04 9.51
CA LEU A 290 -4.25 17.89 8.64
C LEU A 290 -3.07 17.49 7.75
N GLN A 291 -2.28 18.45 7.26
CA GLN A 291 -1.10 18.15 6.45
C GLN A 291 0.10 17.63 7.27
N THR A 292 0.12 17.80 8.59
CA THR A 292 1.20 17.23 9.42
C THR A 292 1.00 15.74 9.69
N ILE A 293 -0.19 15.22 9.51
CA ILE A 293 -0.46 13.79 9.63
C ILE A 293 0.24 13.07 8.46
N PRO A 294 1.10 12.06 8.69
CA PRO A 294 1.68 11.30 7.58
C PRO A 294 0.58 10.70 6.68
N SER A 295 0.76 10.80 5.36
CA SER A 295 -0.27 10.38 4.39
C SER A 295 -0.72 8.94 4.56
N LEU A 296 0.22 8.03 4.83
CA LEU A 296 -0.10 6.63 5.11
C LEU A 296 -0.93 6.48 6.38
N ALA A 297 -0.60 7.23 7.45
CA ALA A 297 -1.36 7.17 8.70
C ALA A 297 -2.79 7.71 8.51
N LEU A 298 -2.94 8.83 7.79
CA LEU A 298 -4.27 9.37 7.46
C LEU A 298 -5.10 8.38 6.66
N LEU A 299 -4.49 7.72 5.66
CA LEU A 299 -5.17 6.71 4.86
C LEU A 299 -5.68 5.55 5.73
N VAL A 300 -4.84 5.02 6.62
CA VAL A 300 -5.21 3.92 7.55
C VAL A 300 -6.32 4.34 8.51
N LEU A 301 -6.31 5.59 9.01
CA LEU A 301 -7.37 6.11 9.87
C LEU A 301 -8.72 6.25 9.16
N LEU A 302 -8.72 6.43 7.84
CA LEU A 302 -9.96 6.55 7.05
C LEU A 302 -10.57 5.20 6.65
N ILE A 303 -9.80 4.10 6.64
CA ILE A 303 -10.30 2.77 6.27
C ILE A 303 -11.48 2.31 7.11
N PRO A 304 -11.49 2.41 8.46
CA PRO A 304 -12.63 1.99 9.28
C PRO A 304 -13.93 2.75 8.98
N LEU A 305 -13.81 3.95 8.42
CA LEU A 305 -14.95 4.83 8.14
C LEU A 305 -15.47 4.69 6.70
N LEU A 306 -14.57 4.49 5.74
CA LEU A 306 -14.86 4.56 4.30
C LEU A 306 -14.63 3.24 3.56
N GLY A 307 -14.17 2.19 4.27
CA GLY A 307 -13.79 0.93 3.66
C GLY A 307 -12.43 1.00 2.97
N ILE A 308 -12.16 -0.01 2.14
CA ILE A 308 -10.95 -0.11 1.30
C ILE A 308 -11.22 0.38 -0.12
N GLY A 309 -10.14 0.64 -0.89
CA GLY A 309 -10.23 1.08 -2.29
C GLY A 309 -10.18 2.59 -2.45
N SER A 310 -10.90 3.11 -3.44
CA SER A 310 -10.85 4.53 -3.83
C SER A 310 -11.40 5.53 -2.81
N PRO A 311 -12.47 5.25 -2.01
CA PRO A 311 -13.07 6.26 -1.12
C PRO A 311 -12.11 6.84 -0.08
N PRO A 312 -11.35 6.05 0.72
CA PRO A 312 -10.42 6.61 1.70
C PRO A 312 -9.28 7.40 1.03
N VAL A 313 -8.86 6.98 -0.18
CA VAL A 313 -7.82 7.69 -0.93
C VAL A 313 -8.31 9.05 -1.39
N VAL A 314 -9.50 9.14 -2.00
CA VAL A 314 -10.11 10.41 -2.41
C VAL A 314 -10.28 11.35 -1.21
N ALA A 315 -10.72 10.83 -0.06
CA ALA A 315 -10.85 11.63 1.16
C ALA A 315 -9.50 12.13 1.68
N ALA A 316 -8.47 11.29 1.69
CA ALA A 316 -7.12 11.71 2.10
C ALA A 316 -6.55 12.79 1.18
N LEU A 317 -6.62 12.59 -0.13
CA LEU A 317 -6.16 13.57 -1.13
C LEU A 317 -6.95 14.88 -1.04
N PHE A 318 -8.26 14.81 -0.82
CA PHE A 318 -9.11 15.97 -0.57
C PHE A 318 -8.61 16.78 0.64
N LEU A 319 -8.37 16.12 1.78
CA LEU A 319 -7.91 16.77 3.01
C LEU A 319 -6.54 17.44 2.82
N TYR A 320 -5.60 16.77 2.14
CA TYR A 320 -4.30 17.35 1.84
C TYR A 320 -4.36 18.52 0.85
N GLY A 321 -5.31 18.48 -0.08
CA GLY A 321 -5.53 19.55 -1.04
C GLY A 321 -6.08 20.84 -0.43
N LEU A 322 -6.65 20.80 0.78
CA LEU A 322 -7.30 21.97 1.40
C LEU A 322 -6.32 23.10 1.71
N LEU A 323 -5.20 22.80 2.37
CA LEU A 323 -4.31 23.87 2.87
C LEU A 323 -3.72 24.76 1.76
N PRO A 324 -3.12 24.20 0.68
CA PRO A 324 -2.57 25.04 -0.38
C PRO A 324 -3.62 25.96 -0.99
N ILE A 325 -4.83 25.45 -1.23
CA ILE A 325 -5.91 26.25 -1.83
C ILE A 325 -6.42 27.29 -0.87
N VAL A 326 -6.72 26.94 0.40
CA VAL A 326 -7.18 27.88 1.44
C VAL A 326 -6.16 29.00 1.62
N ARG A 327 -4.88 28.62 1.82
CA ARG A 327 -3.80 29.57 2.12
C ARG A 327 -3.56 30.54 0.99
N ASN A 328 -3.53 30.05 -0.26
CA ASN A 328 -3.34 30.89 -1.43
C ASN A 328 -4.57 31.78 -1.71
N THR A 329 -5.79 31.26 -1.55
CA THR A 329 -7.01 32.07 -1.68
C THR A 329 -7.04 33.18 -0.64
N HIS A 330 -6.72 32.85 0.63
CA HIS A 330 -6.61 33.85 1.70
C HIS A 330 -5.55 34.92 1.38
N ALA A 331 -4.34 34.50 0.98
CA ALA A 331 -3.25 35.41 0.67
C ALA A 331 -3.58 36.33 -0.51
N GLY A 332 -4.21 35.78 -1.57
CA GLY A 332 -4.63 36.57 -2.72
C GLY A 332 -5.66 37.64 -2.39
N LEU A 333 -6.61 37.32 -1.51
CA LEU A 333 -7.62 38.30 -1.08
C LEU A 333 -7.07 39.29 -0.06
N ALA A 334 -6.27 38.86 0.90
CA ALA A 334 -5.66 39.72 1.90
C ALA A 334 -4.60 40.67 1.34
N GLY A 335 -4.00 40.30 0.18
CA GLY A 335 -3.01 41.13 -0.52
C GLY A 335 -3.61 42.22 -1.42
N ILE A 336 -4.93 42.35 -1.50
CA ILE A 336 -5.56 43.41 -2.31
C ILE A 336 -5.31 44.77 -1.64
N PRO A 337 -4.80 45.78 -2.36
CA PRO A 337 -4.57 47.12 -1.81
C PRO A 337 -5.84 47.75 -1.27
N GLU A 338 -5.76 48.29 -0.05
CA GLU A 338 -6.90 48.94 0.65
C GLU A 338 -7.50 50.12 -0.17
N SER A 339 -6.67 50.81 -0.98
CA SER A 339 -7.12 51.87 -1.88
C SER A 339 -8.15 51.38 -2.90
N LEU A 340 -8.00 50.16 -3.42
CA LEU A 340 -9.00 49.58 -4.31
C LEU A 340 -10.31 49.22 -3.62
N GLU A 341 -10.23 48.78 -2.36
CA GLU A 341 -11.44 48.51 -1.54
C GLU A 341 -12.18 49.80 -1.24
N ILE A 342 -11.48 50.85 -0.86
CA ILE A 342 -12.06 52.18 -0.61
C ILE A 342 -12.75 52.72 -1.86
N SER A 343 -12.06 52.68 -3.01
CA SER A 343 -12.62 53.11 -4.30
C SER A 343 -13.90 52.34 -4.66
N ALA A 344 -13.90 51.02 -4.45
CA ALA A 344 -15.07 50.18 -4.71
C ALA A 344 -16.26 50.52 -3.81
N ARG A 345 -15.98 50.85 -2.55
CA ARG A 345 -17.02 51.33 -1.62
C ARG A 345 -17.57 52.71 -2.00
N ALA A 346 -16.69 53.62 -2.41
CA ALA A 346 -17.08 54.93 -2.87
C ALA A 346 -17.98 54.90 -4.12
N LEU A 347 -17.79 53.90 -4.99
CA LEU A 347 -18.65 53.63 -6.15
C LEU A 347 -19.99 52.96 -5.76
N GLY A 348 -20.26 52.74 -4.49
CA GLY A 348 -21.48 52.11 -4.03
C GLY A 348 -21.63 50.60 -4.30
N LEU A 349 -20.53 49.90 -4.60
CA LEU A 349 -20.59 48.47 -4.90
C LEU A 349 -20.94 47.64 -3.65
N PRO A 350 -22.05 46.85 -3.70
CA PRO A 350 -22.42 45.99 -2.57
C PRO A 350 -21.37 44.87 -2.40
N PRO A 351 -21.25 44.28 -1.20
CA PRO A 351 -20.19 43.30 -0.87
C PRO A 351 -20.08 42.11 -1.84
N ARG A 352 -21.22 41.63 -2.39
CA ARG A 352 -21.24 40.53 -3.38
C ARG A 352 -20.71 40.97 -4.74
N ALA A 353 -21.04 42.21 -5.19
CA ALA A 353 -20.53 42.71 -6.45
C ALA A 353 -19.01 42.98 -6.35
N ARG A 354 -18.55 43.56 -5.24
CA ARG A 354 -17.15 43.75 -4.93
C ARG A 354 -16.36 42.48 -4.97
N LEU A 355 -16.86 41.39 -4.32
CA LEU A 355 -16.25 40.10 -4.37
C LEU A 355 -16.10 39.56 -5.80
N ARG A 356 -17.18 39.62 -6.60
CA ARG A 356 -17.20 38.99 -7.94
C ARG A 356 -16.44 39.79 -9.00
N LEU A 357 -16.52 41.12 -8.91
CA LEU A 357 -16.01 42.01 -9.96
C LEU A 357 -14.57 42.52 -9.71
N ILE A 358 -14.13 42.54 -8.45
CA ILE A 358 -12.86 43.08 -8.04
C ILE A 358 -12.00 42.07 -7.33
N GLU A 359 -12.48 41.58 -6.19
CA GLU A 359 -11.67 40.78 -5.27
C GLU A 359 -11.27 39.41 -5.87
N LEU A 360 -12.24 38.65 -6.41
CA LEU A 360 -11.95 37.34 -7.02
C LEU A 360 -11.07 37.43 -8.28
N PRO A 361 -11.31 38.34 -9.22
CA PRO A 361 -10.39 38.52 -10.38
C PRO A 361 -8.96 38.88 -9.97
N LEU A 362 -8.76 39.72 -8.95
CA LEU A 362 -7.44 40.08 -8.44
C LEU A 362 -6.77 38.92 -7.67
N ALA A 363 -7.53 38.14 -6.93
CA ALA A 363 -7.03 36.98 -6.20
C ALA A 363 -6.82 35.73 -7.08
N LEU A 364 -7.38 35.72 -8.30
CA LEU A 364 -7.41 34.54 -9.17
C LEU A 364 -6.04 33.91 -9.46
N PRO A 365 -4.95 34.68 -9.70
CA PRO A 365 -3.61 34.11 -9.87
C PRO A 365 -3.18 33.26 -8.66
N PHE A 366 -3.45 33.75 -7.45
CA PHE A 366 -3.12 33.05 -6.20
C PHE A 366 -3.98 31.80 -6.01
N ILE A 367 -5.29 31.91 -6.29
CA ILE A 367 -6.21 30.75 -6.22
C ILE A 367 -5.73 29.64 -7.16
N VAL A 368 -5.40 29.97 -8.40
CA VAL A 368 -4.90 29.00 -9.38
C VAL A 368 -3.55 28.42 -8.96
N ALA A 369 -2.66 29.21 -8.38
CA ALA A 369 -1.40 28.72 -7.82
C ALA A 369 -1.63 27.71 -6.71
N GLY A 370 -2.58 27.96 -5.79
CA GLY A 370 -2.97 27.00 -4.75
C GLY A 370 -3.54 25.70 -5.33
N ILE A 371 -4.38 25.79 -6.37
CA ILE A 371 -4.93 24.63 -7.07
C ILE A 371 -3.81 23.81 -7.75
N LYS A 372 -2.86 24.46 -8.41
CA LYS A 372 -1.71 23.79 -9.04
C LYS A 372 -0.90 23.02 -8.00
N THR A 373 -0.55 23.66 -6.89
CA THR A 373 0.19 23.01 -5.81
C THR A 373 -0.55 21.80 -5.28
N SER A 374 -1.87 21.92 -5.02
CA SER A 374 -2.70 20.79 -4.58
C SER A 374 -2.77 19.68 -5.61
N ALA A 375 -2.84 19.99 -6.90
CA ALA A 375 -2.89 19.02 -7.98
C ALA A 375 -1.61 18.18 -8.06
N VAL A 376 -0.44 18.82 -7.99
CA VAL A 376 0.87 18.12 -8.01
C VAL A 376 1.01 17.23 -6.78
N ILE A 377 0.67 17.73 -5.59
CA ILE A 377 0.66 16.93 -4.35
C ILE A 377 -0.28 15.72 -4.49
N ALA A 378 -1.48 15.94 -5.03
CA ALA A 378 -2.47 14.87 -5.20
C ALA A 378 -1.97 13.76 -6.13
N VAL A 379 -1.32 14.10 -7.27
CA VAL A 379 -0.74 13.09 -8.17
C VAL A 379 0.32 12.24 -7.46
N GLY A 380 1.25 12.86 -6.75
CA GLY A 380 2.29 12.13 -6.01
C GLY A 380 1.71 11.24 -4.91
N THR A 381 0.81 11.81 -4.10
CA THR A 381 0.21 11.11 -2.95
C THR A 381 -0.76 10.00 -3.37
N ALA A 382 -1.43 10.12 -4.53
CA ALA A 382 -2.34 9.09 -5.04
C ALA A 382 -1.65 7.75 -5.31
N THR A 383 -0.32 7.70 -5.49
CA THR A 383 0.44 6.45 -5.63
C THR A 383 0.33 5.58 -4.38
N ILE A 384 0.21 6.18 -3.19
CA ILE A 384 0.04 5.46 -1.91
C ILE A 384 -1.32 4.73 -1.86
N GLY A 385 -2.29 5.19 -2.63
CA GLY A 385 -3.61 4.56 -2.74
C GLY A 385 -3.57 3.10 -3.21
N ALA A 386 -2.50 2.68 -3.87
CA ALA A 386 -2.29 1.30 -4.25
C ALA A 386 -2.19 0.35 -3.04
N LEU A 387 -1.75 0.83 -1.86
CA LEU A 387 -1.69 0.05 -0.61
C LEU A 387 -3.07 -0.39 -0.10
N VAL A 388 -4.13 0.26 -0.54
CA VAL A 388 -5.51 -0.04 -0.15
C VAL A 388 -6.36 -0.47 -1.34
N GLY A 389 -5.73 -0.86 -2.43
CA GLY A 389 -6.42 -1.37 -3.62
C GLY A 389 -7.11 -0.32 -4.48
N ALA A 390 -6.79 0.96 -4.34
CA ALA A 390 -7.38 2.02 -5.16
C ALA A 390 -6.88 2.07 -6.61
N GLY A 391 -5.90 1.24 -6.95
CA GLY A 391 -5.35 1.17 -8.31
C GLY A 391 -4.34 2.25 -8.64
N GLY A 392 -4.26 2.60 -9.93
CA GLY A 392 -3.40 3.67 -10.44
C GLY A 392 -1.93 3.29 -10.58
N PHE A 393 -1.08 4.31 -10.78
CA PHE A 393 0.36 4.13 -11.01
C PHE A 393 1.14 3.66 -9.78
N GLY A 394 0.55 3.67 -8.60
CA GLY A 394 1.16 3.10 -7.39
C GLY A 394 1.31 1.58 -7.44
N GLN A 395 0.44 0.87 -8.16
CA GLN A 395 0.48 -0.59 -8.23
C GLN A 395 1.81 -1.15 -8.75
N PRO A 396 2.31 -0.75 -9.92
CA PRO A 396 3.60 -1.24 -10.41
C PRO A 396 4.77 -0.81 -9.52
N ILE A 397 4.69 0.36 -8.87
CA ILE A 397 5.73 0.81 -7.92
C ILE A 397 5.81 -0.18 -6.75
N LEU A 398 4.69 -0.48 -6.09
CA LEU A 398 4.66 -1.40 -4.95
C LEU A 398 5.03 -2.84 -5.34
N THR A 399 4.58 -3.30 -6.51
CA THR A 399 4.97 -4.60 -7.03
C THR A 399 6.47 -4.67 -7.29
N GLY A 400 7.05 -3.62 -7.91
CA GLY A 400 8.47 -3.53 -8.18
C GLY A 400 9.34 -3.49 -6.91
N ILE A 401 8.87 -2.81 -5.86
CA ILE A 401 9.55 -2.82 -4.55
C ILE A 401 9.59 -4.25 -3.98
N ARG A 402 8.45 -4.96 -3.99
CA ARG A 402 8.39 -6.34 -3.46
C ARG A 402 9.22 -7.35 -4.26
N LEU A 403 9.33 -7.15 -5.58
CA LEU A 403 10.04 -8.06 -6.47
C LEU A 403 11.49 -7.62 -6.74
N ASP A 404 11.96 -6.54 -6.09
CA ASP A 404 13.24 -5.89 -6.38
C ASP A 404 13.44 -5.59 -7.89
N ASP A 405 12.32 -5.22 -8.56
CA ASP A 405 12.29 -4.94 -10.00
C ASP A 405 12.20 -3.43 -10.28
N PHE A 406 13.38 -2.83 -10.53
CA PHE A 406 13.48 -1.41 -10.87
C PHE A 406 12.69 -1.03 -12.14
N GLY A 407 12.56 -1.95 -13.10
CA GLY A 407 11.77 -1.75 -14.30
C GLY A 407 10.29 -1.55 -14.01
N LEU A 408 9.72 -2.34 -13.09
CA LEU A 408 8.34 -2.19 -12.63
C LEU A 408 8.15 -0.89 -11.85
N ILE A 409 9.11 -0.49 -11.01
CA ILE A 409 9.07 0.80 -10.31
C ILE A 409 8.98 1.94 -11.32
N LEU A 410 9.81 1.93 -12.35
CA LEU A 410 9.79 2.96 -13.40
C LEU A 410 8.50 2.96 -14.22
N GLN A 411 7.87 1.80 -14.46
CA GLN A 411 6.57 1.72 -15.14
C GLN A 411 5.44 2.45 -14.39
N GLY A 412 5.57 2.65 -13.10
CA GLY A 412 4.64 3.46 -12.32
C GLY A 412 5.12 4.90 -12.12
N ALA A 413 6.38 5.07 -11.74
CA ALA A 413 6.94 6.36 -11.37
C ALA A 413 7.03 7.34 -12.57
N LEU A 414 7.46 6.89 -13.75
CA LEU A 414 7.58 7.76 -14.92
C LEU A 414 6.22 8.27 -15.42
N PRO A 415 5.17 7.44 -15.59
CA PRO A 415 3.85 7.94 -15.96
C PRO A 415 3.23 8.85 -14.90
N ALA A 416 3.44 8.58 -13.61
CA ALA A 416 2.96 9.45 -12.53
C ALA A 416 3.63 10.84 -12.60
N ALA A 417 4.95 10.88 -12.76
CA ALA A 417 5.69 12.13 -12.95
C ALA A 417 5.25 12.89 -14.22
N ALA A 418 5.09 12.18 -15.33
CA ALA A 418 4.59 12.76 -16.58
C ALA A 418 3.17 13.33 -16.41
N MET A 419 2.30 12.66 -15.67
CA MET A 419 0.96 13.16 -15.33
C MET A 419 1.03 14.42 -14.48
N ALA A 420 1.91 14.49 -13.47
CA ALA A 420 2.08 15.68 -12.63
C ALA A 420 2.52 16.88 -13.48
N LEU A 421 3.53 16.70 -14.32
CA LEU A 421 4.02 17.74 -15.25
C LEU A 421 2.95 18.15 -16.26
N GLY A 422 2.22 17.19 -16.82
CA GLY A 422 1.12 17.43 -17.75
C GLY A 422 -0.02 18.23 -17.10
N LEU A 423 -0.38 17.90 -15.86
CA LEU A 423 -1.42 18.59 -15.11
C LEU A 423 -0.98 20.02 -14.75
N GLU A 424 0.27 20.20 -14.35
CA GLU A 424 0.85 21.52 -14.09
C GLU A 424 0.83 22.39 -15.35
N ALA A 425 1.24 21.83 -16.50
CA ALA A 425 1.21 22.54 -17.79
C ALA A 425 -0.22 22.89 -18.22
N LEU A 426 -1.18 21.96 -18.05
CA LEU A 426 -2.60 22.16 -18.33
C LEU A 426 -3.17 23.30 -17.48
N LEU A 427 -2.98 23.23 -16.15
CA LEU A 427 -3.44 24.28 -15.24
C LEU A 427 -2.76 25.62 -15.52
N GLY A 428 -1.48 25.62 -15.94
CA GLY A 428 -0.78 26.80 -16.43
C GLY A 428 -1.40 27.38 -17.71
N ALA A 429 -1.87 26.53 -18.61
CA ALA A 429 -2.61 26.98 -19.79
C ALA A 429 -3.97 27.59 -19.45
N VAL A 430 -4.68 26.95 -18.49
CA VAL A 430 -5.96 27.47 -17.94
C VAL A 430 -5.72 28.83 -17.27
N GLU A 431 -4.68 28.96 -16.44
CA GLU A 431 -4.30 30.24 -15.82
C GLU A 431 -4.11 31.34 -16.83
N ARG A 432 -3.35 31.07 -17.90
CA ARG A 432 -3.14 32.05 -18.99
C ARG A 432 -4.42 32.49 -19.71
N ARG A 433 -5.47 31.67 -19.69
CA ARG A 433 -6.78 32.03 -20.30
C ARG A 433 -7.68 32.80 -19.34
N VAL A 434 -7.68 32.41 -18.06
CA VAL A 434 -8.62 32.90 -17.05
C VAL A 434 -8.10 34.16 -16.34
N VAL A 435 -6.78 34.26 -16.12
CA VAL A 435 -6.16 35.44 -15.48
C VAL A 435 -6.02 36.58 -16.50
N PRO A 436 -6.58 37.78 -16.19
CA PRO A 436 -6.44 38.96 -17.05
C PRO A 436 -4.97 39.30 -17.31
N ARG A 437 -4.68 39.82 -18.55
CA ARG A 437 -3.29 40.10 -19.00
C ARG A 437 -2.52 41.03 -18.06
N GLY A 438 -3.18 42.00 -17.46
CA GLY A 438 -2.54 42.98 -16.56
C GLY A 438 -2.17 42.43 -15.18
N LEU A 439 -2.66 41.23 -14.81
CA LEU A 439 -2.38 40.58 -13.52
C LEU A 439 -1.39 39.39 -13.63
N ARG A 440 -0.90 39.13 -14.84
CA ARG A 440 0.11 38.08 -15.06
C ARG A 440 1.47 38.61 -14.64
N GLY A 441 2.16 37.91 -13.75
CA GLY A 441 3.53 38.25 -13.38
C GLY A 441 4.49 38.29 -14.59
N PRO A 442 5.64 38.95 -14.47
CA PRO A 442 6.65 38.96 -15.54
C PRO A 442 7.02 37.52 -15.89
N ARG A 443 7.10 37.22 -17.19
CA ARG A 443 7.58 35.93 -17.67
C ARG A 443 8.98 35.73 -17.13
N SER A 444 9.22 34.70 -16.32
CA SER A 444 10.57 34.19 -16.08
C SER A 444 11.10 33.74 -17.44
N SER A 445 11.94 34.56 -18.06
CA SER A 445 12.80 34.15 -19.16
C SER A 445 13.81 33.18 -18.60
N GLY A 446 13.57 31.87 -18.77
CA GLY A 446 14.51 30.80 -18.53
C GLY A 446 14.71 30.01 -19.80
#